data_cf3cbfcf2c3a960af5a8dc5ea4cdffa4
#
_entry.id   cf3cbfcf2c3a960af5a8dc5ea4cdffa4
#
_cell.length_a   1.000
_cell.length_b   1.000
_cell.length_c   1.000
_cell.angle_alpha   90.00
_cell.angle_beta   90.00
_cell.angle_gamma   90.00
#
_symmetry.space_group_name_H-M   'P 1'
#
loop_
_entity.id
_entity.type
_entity.pdbx_description
1 polymer ?
#
loop_
_entity_poly.entity_id
_entity_poly.type
_entity_poly.pdbx_seq_one_letter_code
_entity_poly.pdbx_strand_id
1 'polypeptide(L)'
;LEAELLSQNMHFSELSSGKTNQTELVALLITQGKDFVEGIENVYQKIKGSCSMLLLTEDGIIVARDKWGRTPIVIGKKEGAYAATSESSSLPNLGYEIERYVGPGEIIRLRADGMEQMRAPQEGMQVCSFLWVYYGFPVSCYEGKNVEEVRFLSGFKMGQKDESEVDCVCGIPDSGVGMALGYAEGKGVPYHRAIAKYTPTWPRSFTPANQEMRSLVAKMKLIPNRAMLQGKRLLFCDDSIVRGTQLRDNVKILYDYGAKEV
;
A
#
# COMPACT_ATOMS: atom_id res chain seq x y z
N LEU A 1 -6.91 24.22 10.68
CA LEU A 1 -6.68 24.60 9.27
C LEU A 1 -7.96 25.11 8.61
N GLU A 2 -9.05 24.34 8.65
CA GLU A 2 -10.33 24.75 8.04
C GLU A 2 -10.82 26.10 8.60
N ALA A 3 -10.89 26.23 9.92
CA ALA A 3 -11.30 27.47 10.58
C ALA A 3 -10.35 28.65 10.26
N GLU A 4 -9.05 28.38 10.09
CA GLU A 4 -8.06 29.36 9.69
C GLU A 4 -8.32 29.86 8.27
N LEU A 5 -8.56 28.95 7.31
CA LEU A 5 -8.86 29.31 5.92
C LEU A 5 -10.18 30.09 5.82
N LEU A 6 -11.22 29.67 6.53
CA LEU A 6 -12.50 30.39 6.58
C LEU A 6 -12.35 31.82 7.14
N SER A 7 -11.50 32.02 8.16
CA SER A 7 -11.23 33.34 8.71
C SER A 7 -10.49 34.28 7.74
N GLN A 8 -9.85 33.71 6.72
CA GLN A 8 -9.19 34.42 5.62
C GLN A 8 -10.09 34.64 4.39
N ASN A 9 -11.41 34.48 4.55
CA ASN A 9 -12.41 34.56 3.48
C ASN A 9 -12.22 33.52 2.35
N MET A 10 -11.56 32.40 2.64
CA MET A 10 -11.53 31.26 1.73
C MET A 10 -12.76 30.39 1.97
N HIS A 11 -13.38 29.91 0.91
CA HIS A 11 -14.59 29.10 0.97
C HIS A 11 -14.32 27.73 0.36
N PHE A 12 -14.95 26.71 0.94
CA PHE A 12 -14.94 25.35 0.39
C PHE A 12 -16.18 25.18 -0.51
N SER A 13 -15.96 24.78 -1.75
CA SER A 13 -17.00 24.56 -2.75
C SER A 13 -17.49 23.11 -2.77
N GLU A 14 -16.65 22.17 -2.33
CA GLU A 14 -16.98 20.76 -2.32
C GLU A 14 -17.02 20.19 -0.89
N LEU A 15 -18.06 19.39 -0.62
CA LEU A 15 -18.19 18.63 0.61
C LEU A 15 -18.09 17.14 0.32
N SER A 16 -17.23 16.44 1.08
CA SER A 16 -17.15 14.99 1.07
C SER A 16 -17.93 14.43 2.25
N SER A 17 -19.10 13.82 1.97
CA SER A 17 -19.98 13.25 3.01
C SER A 17 -20.41 14.26 4.09
N GLY A 18 -20.68 15.50 3.71
CA GLY A 18 -21.06 16.60 4.60
C GLY A 18 -19.89 17.20 5.41
N LYS A 19 -18.66 16.86 5.06
CA LYS A 19 -17.43 17.40 5.65
C LYS A 19 -16.58 18.06 4.57
N THR A 20 -15.70 18.95 4.98
CA THR A 20 -14.72 19.60 4.10
C THR A 20 -13.93 18.59 3.28
N ASN A 21 -13.83 18.81 1.97
CA ASN A 21 -13.00 18.01 1.10
C ASN A 21 -11.51 18.26 1.40
N GLN A 22 -10.80 17.21 1.80
CA GLN A 22 -9.38 17.32 2.16
C GLN A 22 -8.49 17.71 0.96
N THR A 23 -8.85 17.29 -0.25
CA THR A 23 -8.12 17.68 -1.46
C THR A 23 -8.26 19.16 -1.76
N GLU A 24 -9.47 19.71 -1.60
CA GLU A 24 -9.72 21.15 -1.74
C GLU A 24 -8.98 21.96 -0.67
N LEU A 25 -8.92 21.46 0.57
CA LEU A 25 -8.12 22.09 1.64
C LEU A 25 -6.64 22.20 1.22
N VAL A 26 -6.06 21.13 0.67
CA VAL A 26 -4.69 21.14 0.16
C VAL A 26 -4.54 22.15 -0.97
N ALA A 27 -5.47 22.17 -1.92
CA ALA A 27 -5.46 23.14 -3.04
C ALA A 27 -5.49 24.58 -2.52
N LEU A 28 -6.37 24.90 -1.57
CA LEU A 28 -6.45 26.24 -0.96
C LEU A 28 -5.16 26.62 -0.21
N LEU A 29 -4.49 25.69 0.44
CA LEU A 29 -3.18 25.95 1.05
C LEU A 29 -2.11 26.29 0.01
N ILE A 30 -2.15 25.63 -1.16
CA ILE A 30 -1.23 25.89 -2.26
C ILE A 30 -1.45 27.30 -2.83
N THR A 31 -2.70 27.75 -2.97
CA THR A 31 -3.02 29.08 -3.49
C THR A 31 -2.57 30.23 -2.60
N GLN A 32 -2.17 29.97 -1.34
CA GLN A 32 -1.60 30.98 -0.45
C GLN A 32 -0.13 31.32 -0.75
N GLY A 33 0.56 30.51 -1.56
CA GLY A 33 1.92 30.79 -2.01
C GLY A 33 1.92 31.72 -3.22
N LYS A 34 3.02 32.47 -3.42
CA LYS A 34 3.22 33.28 -4.61
C LYS A 34 3.50 32.49 -5.89
N ASP A 35 3.92 31.23 -5.69
CA ASP A 35 4.14 30.23 -6.73
C ASP A 35 3.84 28.82 -6.18
N PHE A 36 3.90 27.80 -7.05
CA PHE A 36 3.62 26.42 -6.64
C PHE A 36 4.61 25.87 -5.61
N VAL A 37 5.88 26.28 -5.64
CA VAL A 37 6.89 25.81 -4.68
C VAL A 37 6.55 26.31 -3.28
N GLU A 38 6.32 27.61 -3.12
CA GLU A 38 5.93 28.20 -1.84
C GLU A 38 4.59 27.66 -1.35
N GLY A 39 3.61 27.49 -2.25
CA GLY A 39 2.32 26.90 -1.92
C GLY A 39 2.41 25.47 -1.41
N ILE A 40 3.24 24.63 -2.03
CA ILE A 40 3.50 23.26 -1.59
C ILE A 40 4.28 23.24 -0.26
N GLU A 41 5.20 24.16 -0.06
CA GLU A 41 5.90 24.32 1.22
C GLU A 41 4.94 24.67 2.36
N ASN A 42 3.92 25.52 2.10
CA ASN A 42 2.85 25.77 3.07
C ASN A 42 2.11 24.48 3.47
N VAL A 43 1.82 23.61 2.50
CA VAL A 43 1.24 22.28 2.78
C VAL A 43 2.16 21.45 3.66
N TYR A 44 3.46 21.38 3.35
CA TYR A 44 4.44 20.62 4.14
C TYR A 44 4.60 21.13 5.58
N GLN A 45 4.43 22.43 5.79
CA GLN A 45 4.51 23.04 7.13
C GLN A 45 3.23 22.81 7.94
N LYS A 46 2.07 23.00 7.32
CA LYS A 46 0.78 23.00 8.00
C LYS A 46 0.19 21.60 8.21
N ILE A 47 0.46 20.66 7.30
CA ILE A 47 -0.05 19.29 7.42
C ILE A 47 0.88 18.43 8.28
N LYS A 48 0.33 17.86 9.35
CA LYS A 48 1.00 16.85 10.17
C LYS A 48 0.80 15.48 9.54
N GLY A 49 1.84 14.95 8.92
CA GLY A 49 1.79 13.65 8.27
C GLY A 49 2.41 13.65 6.88
N SER A 50 1.95 12.74 6.03
CA SER A 50 2.41 12.60 4.65
C SER A 50 1.36 13.17 3.69
N CYS A 51 1.80 13.99 2.75
CA CYS A 51 0.99 14.50 1.66
C CYS A 51 1.86 14.62 0.41
N SER A 52 1.98 13.50 -0.32
CA SER A 52 2.55 13.51 -1.67
C SER A 52 1.45 13.82 -2.67
N MET A 53 1.77 14.57 -3.72
CA MET A 53 0.75 15.07 -4.63
C MET A 53 1.23 15.16 -6.08
N LEU A 54 0.28 15.08 -6.99
CA LEU A 54 0.42 15.36 -8.41
C LEU A 54 -0.58 16.47 -8.75
N LEU A 55 -0.09 17.57 -9.31
CA LEU A 55 -0.92 18.72 -9.72
C LEU A 55 -0.83 18.87 -11.24
N LEU A 56 -1.97 18.76 -11.89
CA LEU A 56 -2.08 19.06 -13.32
C LEU A 56 -2.16 20.58 -13.51
N THR A 57 -1.26 21.12 -14.30
CA THR A 57 -1.19 22.55 -14.64
C THR A 57 -1.16 22.74 -16.16
N GLU A 58 -1.28 23.97 -16.63
CA GLU A 58 -1.16 24.28 -18.05
C GLU A 58 0.23 23.95 -18.61
N ASP A 59 1.27 24.07 -17.78
CA ASP A 59 2.67 23.84 -18.16
C ASP A 59 3.18 22.40 -17.89
N GLY A 60 2.30 21.47 -17.55
CA GLY A 60 2.68 20.10 -17.25
C GLY A 60 2.18 19.61 -15.88
N ILE A 61 2.81 18.58 -15.35
CA ILE A 61 2.44 17.99 -14.06
C ILE A 61 3.51 18.35 -13.02
N ILE A 62 3.08 18.99 -11.92
CA ILE A 62 3.95 19.18 -10.75
C ILE A 62 3.83 17.94 -9.88
N VAL A 63 4.97 17.33 -9.61
CA VAL A 63 5.13 16.14 -8.77
C VAL A 63 5.81 16.59 -7.47
N ALA A 64 5.16 16.38 -6.34
CA ALA A 64 5.69 16.79 -5.05
C ALA A 64 5.59 15.63 -4.05
N ARG A 65 6.74 15.13 -3.59
CA ARG A 65 6.80 14.10 -2.55
C ARG A 65 6.80 14.74 -1.17
N ASP A 66 6.06 14.16 -0.24
CA ASP A 66 5.99 14.70 1.12
C ASP A 66 7.38 14.87 1.76
N LYS A 67 7.47 15.80 2.72
CA LYS A 67 8.73 16.20 3.36
C LYS A 67 9.49 15.05 4.03
N TRP A 68 8.80 13.98 4.42
CA TRP A 68 9.42 12.82 5.05
C TRP A 68 9.70 11.68 4.08
N GLY A 69 9.23 11.78 2.83
CA GLY A 69 9.35 10.74 1.84
C GLY A 69 8.56 9.46 2.17
N ARG A 70 7.50 9.56 2.98
CA ARG A 70 6.70 8.38 3.39
C ARG A 70 5.94 7.74 2.26
N THR A 71 5.28 8.56 1.43
CA THR A 71 4.58 8.07 0.25
C THR A 71 5.51 8.17 -0.95
N PRO A 72 5.92 7.05 -1.53
CA PRO A 72 6.83 7.07 -2.67
C PRO A 72 6.15 7.69 -3.89
N ILE A 73 6.94 8.38 -4.69
CA ILE A 73 6.59 8.73 -6.06
C ILE A 73 7.76 8.31 -6.93
N VAL A 74 7.44 7.59 -7.99
CA VAL A 74 8.40 7.13 -8.98
C VAL A 74 8.08 7.75 -10.33
N ILE A 75 9.12 8.18 -11.03
CA ILE A 75 9.01 8.75 -12.38
C ILE A 75 9.43 7.68 -13.38
N GLY A 76 8.58 7.47 -14.37
CA GLY A 76 8.85 6.64 -15.53
C GLY A 76 9.04 7.47 -16.77
N LYS A 77 9.83 6.93 -17.71
CA LYS A 77 10.15 7.54 -19.00
C LYS A 77 9.92 6.55 -20.12
N LYS A 78 9.39 7.03 -21.21
CA LYS A 78 9.42 6.37 -22.53
C LYS A 78 9.61 7.43 -23.62
N GLU A 79 9.78 7.02 -24.85
CA GLU A 79 9.93 7.96 -25.95
C GLU A 79 8.77 8.96 -26.01
N GLY A 80 9.08 10.25 -25.96
CA GLY A 80 8.12 11.34 -26.02
C GLY A 80 7.18 11.48 -24.81
N ALA A 81 7.42 10.79 -23.67
CA ALA A 81 6.53 10.89 -22.52
C ALA A 81 7.21 10.57 -21.18
N TYR A 82 6.73 11.25 -20.13
CA TYR A 82 7.01 10.94 -18.74
C TYR A 82 5.71 10.59 -18.00
N ALA A 83 5.83 9.77 -16.97
CA ALA A 83 4.73 9.44 -16.06
C ALA A 83 5.21 9.53 -14.61
N ALA A 84 4.31 9.84 -13.68
CA ALA A 84 4.56 9.78 -12.25
C ALA A 84 3.47 8.94 -11.57
N THR A 85 3.87 8.08 -10.65
CA THR A 85 2.97 7.19 -9.92
C THR A 85 3.52 6.87 -8.54
N SER A 86 2.64 6.46 -7.62
CA SER A 86 3.05 5.89 -6.33
C SER A 86 3.31 4.39 -6.40
N GLU A 87 2.87 3.72 -7.49
CA GLU A 87 2.96 2.27 -7.68
C GLU A 87 3.88 1.93 -8.84
N SER A 88 5.10 1.47 -8.53
CA SER A 88 6.15 1.28 -9.54
C SER A 88 5.82 0.22 -10.59
N SER A 89 5.02 -0.80 -10.25
CA SER A 89 4.65 -1.87 -11.20
C SER A 89 3.77 -1.40 -12.34
N SER A 90 3.10 -0.26 -12.20
CA SER A 90 2.27 0.32 -13.27
C SER A 90 3.11 0.82 -14.44
N LEU A 91 4.35 1.24 -14.20
CA LEU A 91 5.22 1.81 -15.23
C LEU A 91 5.61 0.79 -16.31
N PRO A 92 6.20 -0.39 -15.97
CA PRO A 92 6.50 -1.41 -16.96
C PRO A 92 5.26 -1.91 -17.69
N ASN A 93 4.12 -2.05 -16.99
CA ASN A 93 2.87 -2.48 -17.61
C ASN A 93 2.36 -1.52 -18.70
N LEU A 94 2.75 -0.24 -18.63
CA LEU A 94 2.41 0.79 -19.61
C LEU A 94 3.56 1.12 -20.56
N GLY A 95 4.63 0.31 -20.55
CA GLY A 95 5.80 0.47 -21.42
C GLY A 95 6.72 1.63 -21.04
N TYR A 96 6.71 2.03 -19.75
CA TYR A 96 7.69 2.98 -19.23
C TYR A 96 8.83 2.26 -18.53
N GLU A 97 10.03 2.78 -18.65
CA GLU A 97 11.17 2.44 -17.81
C GLU A 97 11.17 3.31 -16.56
N ILE A 98 11.60 2.76 -15.42
CA ILE A 98 11.76 3.53 -14.19
C ILE A 98 12.98 4.44 -14.35
N GLU A 99 12.75 5.75 -14.36
CA GLU A 99 13.80 6.76 -14.46
C GLU A 99 14.42 7.03 -13.08
N ARG A 100 13.57 7.35 -12.08
CA ARG A 100 14.03 7.64 -10.72
C ARG A 100 12.90 7.69 -9.71
N TYR A 101 13.26 7.59 -8.43
CA TYR A 101 12.38 7.93 -7.30
C TYR A 101 12.54 9.40 -6.94
N VAL A 102 11.42 10.07 -6.65
CA VAL A 102 11.42 11.47 -6.16
C VAL A 102 11.87 11.47 -4.70
N GLY A 103 12.78 12.37 -4.34
CA GLY A 103 13.31 12.46 -2.98
C GLY A 103 12.35 13.13 -1.98
N PRO A 104 12.65 13.06 -0.65
CA PRO A 104 11.83 13.69 0.38
C PRO A 104 11.70 15.20 0.17
N GLY A 105 10.48 15.72 0.13
CA GLY A 105 10.22 17.14 -0.06
C GLY A 105 10.59 17.69 -1.44
N GLU A 106 11.03 16.85 -2.36
CA GLU A 106 11.39 17.28 -3.71
C GLU A 106 10.15 17.65 -4.52
N ILE A 107 10.30 18.71 -5.34
CA ILE A 107 9.26 19.19 -6.26
C ILE A 107 9.85 19.20 -7.68
N ILE A 108 9.15 18.54 -8.59
CA ILE A 108 9.57 18.39 -9.99
C ILE A 108 8.40 18.80 -10.89
N ARG A 109 8.70 19.49 -11.99
CA ARG A 109 7.75 19.67 -13.08
C ARG A 109 8.06 18.67 -14.19
N LEU A 110 7.06 17.90 -14.58
CA LEU A 110 7.14 16.97 -15.72
C LEU A 110 6.44 17.56 -16.94
N ARG A 111 7.11 17.50 -18.06
CA ARG A 111 6.57 17.77 -19.41
C ARG A 111 6.84 16.57 -20.30
N ALA A 112 6.24 16.55 -21.48
CA ALA A 112 6.47 15.46 -22.43
C ALA A 112 7.93 15.33 -22.88
N ASP A 113 8.63 16.46 -22.94
CA ASP A 113 10.01 16.60 -23.43
C ASP A 113 11.07 16.59 -22.31
N GLY A 114 10.67 16.62 -21.04
CA GLY A 114 11.64 16.65 -19.95
C GLY A 114 11.07 16.83 -18.56
N MET A 115 11.98 16.89 -17.61
CA MET A 115 11.67 17.20 -16.21
C MET A 115 12.57 18.34 -15.70
N GLU A 116 11.98 19.21 -14.90
CA GLU A 116 12.63 20.35 -14.25
C GLU A 116 12.54 20.17 -12.74
N GLN A 117 13.67 20.18 -12.04
CA GLN A 117 13.69 20.18 -10.58
C GLN A 117 13.41 21.58 -10.06
N MET A 118 12.24 21.81 -9.50
CA MET A 118 11.83 23.11 -8.94
C MET A 118 12.31 23.28 -7.49
N ARG A 119 12.45 22.19 -6.75
CA ARG A 119 12.98 22.15 -5.39
C ARG A 119 13.77 20.87 -5.19
N ALA A 120 14.99 20.98 -4.70
CA ALA A 120 15.84 19.84 -4.40
C ALA A 120 15.27 19.02 -3.21
N PRO A 121 15.55 17.69 -3.16
CA PRO A 121 15.19 16.89 -2.02
C PRO A 121 15.92 17.34 -0.75
N GLN A 122 15.27 17.16 0.39
CA GLN A 122 15.88 17.38 1.68
C GLN A 122 16.52 16.09 2.22
N GLU A 123 17.40 16.25 3.20
CA GLU A 123 17.99 15.12 3.90
C GLU A 123 16.99 14.46 4.87
N GLY A 124 17.18 13.17 5.09
CA GLY A 124 16.38 12.40 6.04
C GLY A 124 15.07 11.89 5.45
N MET A 125 14.97 10.58 5.33
CA MET A 125 13.77 9.89 4.83
C MET A 125 13.17 9.01 5.95
N GLN A 126 11.85 9.07 6.09
CA GLN A 126 11.08 8.24 7.02
C GLN A 126 10.17 7.28 6.25
N VAL A 127 10.78 6.35 5.53
CA VAL A 127 10.03 5.36 4.74
C VAL A 127 9.21 4.48 5.68
N CYS A 128 7.96 4.25 5.33
CA CYS A 128 7.06 3.40 6.10
C CYS A 128 7.21 1.94 5.68
N SER A 129 7.59 1.05 6.61
CA SER A 129 7.68 -0.39 6.34
C SER A 129 6.37 -1.02 5.86
N PHE A 130 5.24 -0.37 6.13
CA PHE A 130 3.91 -0.77 5.68
C PHE A 130 3.79 -0.86 4.16
N LEU A 131 4.61 -0.12 3.42
CA LEU A 131 4.71 -0.20 1.96
C LEU A 131 5.02 -1.63 1.49
N TRP A 132 5.96 -2.31 2.16
CA TRP A 132 6.33 -3.69 1.80
C TRP A 132 5.46 -4.72 2.49
N VAL A 133 5.16 -4.54 3.76
CA VAL A 133 4.48 -5.56 4.56
C VAL A 133 3.01 -5.72 4.14
N TYR A 134 2.31 -4.63 3.86
CA TYR A 134 0.87 -4.64 3.61
C TYR A 134 0.46 -4.03 2.26
N TYR A 135 0.88 -2.78 2.01
CA TYR A 135 0.33 -1.95 0.94
C TYR A 135 0.78 -2.38 -0.46
N GLY A 136 2.05 -2.67 -0.65
CA GLY A 136 2.67 -2.86 -1.95
C GLY A 136 2.19 -4.08 -2.70
N PHE A 137 2.12 -3.95 -4.01
CA PHE A 137 1.89 -5.10 -4.90
C PHE A 137 3.18 -5.94 -4.99
N PRO A 138 3.11 -7.29 -5.06
CA PRO A 138 4.30 -8.16 -4.96
C PRO A 138 5.44 -7.83 -5.91
N VAL A 139 5.13 -7.43 -7.15
CA VAL A 139 6.16 -7.09 -8.15
C VAL A 139 6.66 -5.66 -8.07
N SER A 140 6.12 -4.85 -7.15
CA SER A 140 6.53 -3.46 -6.98
C SER A 140 7.83 -3.33 -6.21
N CYS A 141 8.51 -2.22 -6.49
CA CYS A 141 9.71 -1.80 -5.77
C CYS A 141 9.48 -0.43 -5.14
N TYR A 142 9.93 -0.26 -3.91
CA TYR A 142 10.01 1.03 -3.25
C TYR A 142 11.44 1.25 -2.79
N GLU A 143 12.02 2.39 -3.15
CA GLU A 143 13.42 2.73 -2.84
C GLU A 143 14.42 1.60 -3.23
N GLY A 144 14.17 0.98 -4.38
CA GLY A 144 15.00 -0.10 -4.90
C GLY A 144 14.86 -1.46 -4.20
N LYS A 145 13.86 -1.61 -3.30
CA LYS A 145 13.57 -2.89 -2.62
C LYS A 145 12.26 -3.48 -3.12
N ASN A 146 12.32 -4.70 -3.64
CA ASN A 146 11.14 -5.42 -4.11
C ASN A 146 10.25 -5.86 -2.94
N VAL A 147 8.92 -5.77 -3.12
CA VAL A 147 7.93 -6.10 -2.08
C VAL A 147 7.96 -7.58 -1.72
N GLU A 148 7.95 -8.46 -2.72
CA GLU A 148 7.93 -9.92 -2.48
C GLU A 148 9.22 -10.40 -1.83
N GLU A 149 10.38 -9.87 -2.26
CA GLU A 149 11.68 -10.17 -1.64
C GLU A 149 11.70 -9.80 -0.16
N VAL A 150 11.21 -8.61 0.20
CA VAL A 150 11.14 -8.17 1.60
C VAL A 150 10.20 -9.06 2.42
N ARG A 151 9.04 -9.44 1.89
CA ARG A 151 8.11 -10.36 2.55
C ARG A 151 8.76 -11.73 2.77
N PHE A 152 9.37 -12.28 1.72
CA PHE A 152 10.06 -13.56 1.79
C PHE A 152 11.17 -13.55 2.85
N LEU A 153 12.08 -12.56 2.81
CA LEU A 153 13.17 -12.45 3.78
C LEU A 153 12.69 -12.25 5.21
N SER A 154 11.59 -11.53 5.40
CA SER A 154 10.95 -11.36 6.71
C SER A 154 10.44 -12.70 7.25
N GLY A 155 9.70 -13.44 6.43
CA GLY A 155 9.22 -14.78 6.76
C GLY A 155 10.36 -15.74 7.04
N PHE A 156 11.40 -15.77 6.20
CA PHE A 156 12.56 -16.63 6.36
C PHE A 156 13.25 -16.45 7.72
N LYS A 157 13.49 -15.19 8.10
CA LYS A 157 14.10 -14.88 9.41
C LYS A 157 13.19 -15.24 10.59
N MET A 158 11.88 -15.15 10.44
CA MET A 158 10.92 -15.61 11.44
C MET A 158 10.95 -17.13 11.56
N GLY A 159 10.91 -17.85 10.43
CA GLY A 159 10.96 -19.32 10.39
C GLY A 159 12.21 -19.90 11.02
N GLN A 160 13.38 -19.25 10.81
CA GLN A 160 14.63 -19.67 11.44
C GLN A 160 14.64 -19.59 12.98
N LYS A 161 13.81 -18.73 13.57
CA LYS A 161 13.76 -18.48 15.01
C LYS A 161 12.60 -19.21 15.71
N ASP A 162 11.65 -19.72 14.93
CA ASP A 162 10.47 -20.35 15.49
C ASP A 162 10.74 -21.80 15.89
N GLU A 163 10.40 -22.14 17.13
CA GLU A 163 10.59 -23.47 17.73
C GLU A 163 9.28 -24.27 17.75
N SER A 164 8.16 -23.73 17.26
CA SER A 164 6.88 -24.41 17.25
C SER A 164 6.90 -25.66 16.37
N GLU A 165 6.22 -26.72 16.79
CA GLU A 165 6.07 -27.92 16.00
C GLU A 165 4.86 -27.82 15.06
N VAL A 166 5.12 -27.68 13.76
CA VAL A 166 4.10 -27.58 12.73
C VAL A 166 4.40 -28.55 11.58
N ASP A 167 3.35 -29.03 10.93
CA ASP A 167 3.49 -29.96 9.81
C ASP A 167 3.65 -29.22 8.48
N CYS A 168 3.15 -28.01 8.38
CA CYS A 168 3.34 -27.13 7.21
C CYS A 168 3.00 -25.67 7.52
N VAL A 169 3.49 -24.78 6.67
CA VAL A 169 3.20 -23.34 6.67
C VAL A 169 2.24 -23.00 5.55
N CYS A 170 1.35 -22.07 5.80
CA CYS A 170 0.33 -21.58 4.86
C CYS A 170 0.30 -20.05 4.88
N GLY A 171 -0.07 -19.43 3.75
CA GLY A 171 -0.28 -17.99 3.68
C GLY A 171 -1.75 -17.63 3.49
N ILE A 172 -2.19 -16.58 4.13
CA ILE A 172 -3.48 -15.95 3.80
C ILE A 172 -3.32 -15.24 2.44
N PRO A 173 -4.08 -15.63 1.42
CA PRO A 173 -3.96 -15.01 0.10
C PRO A 173 -4.46 -13.54 0.10
N ASP A 174 -3.77 -12.59 -0.56
CA ASP A 174 -2.53 -12.79 -1.33
C ASP A 174 -1.30 -12.30 -0.54
N SER A 175 -1.48 -11.38 0.41
CA SER A 175 -0.42 -10.65 1.12
C SER A 175 0.45 -11.53 2.03
N GLY A 176 -0.13 -12.56 2.65
CA GLY A 176 0.60 -13.48 3.51
C GLY A 176 1.42 -14.54 2.78
N VAL A 177 1.28 -14.67 1.45
CA VAL A 177 1.92 -15.77 0.69
C VAL A 177 3.43 -15.66 0.66
N GLY A 178 3.97 -14.47 0.33
CA GLY A 178 5.43 -14.27 0.27
C GLY A 178 6.12 -14.52 1.62
N MET A 179 5.50 -14.05 2.72
CA MET A 179 6.00 -14.32 4.07
C MET A 179 5.94 -15.81 4.40
N ALA A 180 4.86 -16.51 4.03
CA ALA A 180 4.69 -17.93 4.30
C ALA A 180 5.69 -18.80 3.53
N LEU A 181 6.01 -18.44 2.30
CA LEU A 181 7.05 -19.11 1.51
C LEU A 181 8.42 -18.98 2.17
N GLY A 182 8.80 -17.76 2.55
CA GLY A 182 10.05 -17.53 3.27
C GLY A 182 10.09 -18.24 4.62
N TYR A 183 8.96 -18.21 5.37
CA TYR A 183 8.86 -18.86 6.67
C TYR A 183 9.02 -20.38 6.56
N ALA A 184 8.36 -20.99 5.59
CA ALA A 184 8.47 -22.42 5.34
C ALA A 184 9.91 -22.85 5.04
N GLU A 185 10.60 -22.10 4.19
CA GLU A 185 12.01 -22.34 3.87
C GLU A 185 12.91 -22.14 5.09
N GLY A 186 12.74 -21.04 5.84
CA GLY A 186 13.55 -20.75 7.03
C GLY A 186 13.38 -21.76 8.15
N LYS A 187 12.19 -22.38 8.28
CA LYS A 187 11.89 -23.41 9.27
C LYS A 187 12.21 -24.83 8.78
N GLY A 188 12.36 -25.04 7.48
CA GLY A 188 12.59 -26.36 6.89
C GLY A 188 11.35 -27.25 6.83
N VAL A 189 10.14 -26.68 6.73
CA VAL A 189 8.87 -27.39 6.59
C VAL A 189 8.18 -27.02 5.27
N PRO A 190 7.30 -27.86 4.72
CA PRO A 190 6.66 -27.57 3.45
C PRO A 190 5.68 -26.38 3.53
N TYR A 191 5.59 -25.63 2.45
CA TYR A 191 4.48 -24.69 2.22
C TYR A 191 3.29 -25.42 1.61
N HIS A 192 2.08 -25.21 2.17
CA HIS A 192 0.85 -25.72 1.61
C HIS A 192 -0.16 -24.61 1.32
N ARG A 193 -0.81 -24.67 0.17
CA ARG A 193 -1.92 -23.77 -0.16
C ARG A 193 -3.22 -24.28 0.47
N ALA A 194 -3.33 -24.08 1.78
CA ALA A 194 -4.47 -24.54 2.56
C ALA A 194 -5.73 -23.68 2.39
N ILE A 195 -5.58 -22.46 1.89
CA ILE A 195 -6.68 -21.54 1.55
C ILE A 195 -6.47 -21.03 0.12
N ALA A 196 -7.54 -21.03 -0.65
CA ALA A 196 -7.58 -20.41 -1.97
C ALA A 196 -8.52 -19.19 -1.98
N LYS A 197 -8.12 -18.14 -2.65
CA LYS A 197 -8.96 -16.94 -2.86
C LYS A 197 -9.87 -17.16 -4.05
N TYR A 198 -11.16 -16.91 -3.87
CA TYR A 198 -12.14 -16.92 -4.95
C TYR A 198 -12.31 -15.49 -5.49
N THR A 199 -11.78 -15.22 -6.66
CA THR A 199 -11.71 -13.88 -7.25
C THR A 199 -12.81 -13.51 -8.24
N PRO A 200 -13.62 -14.43 -8.83
CA PRO A 200 -14.43 -14.10 -10.00
C PRO A 200 -15.56 -13.08 -9.78
N THR A 201 -16.08 -12.91 -8.56
CA THR A 201 -17.37 -12.19 -8.38
C THR A 201 -17.32 -10.92 -7.54
N TRP A 202 -16.34 -10.73 -6.65
CA TRP A 202 -16.32 -9.59 -5.73
C TRP A 202 -14.93 -9.03 -5.49
N PRO A 203 -14.57 -7.89 -6.09
CA PRO A 203 -13.21 -7.32 -5.92
C PRO A 203 -12.92 -6.87 -4.49
N ARG A 204 -13.95 -6.44 -3.72
CA ARG A 204 -13.77 -5.96 -2.33
C ARG A 204 -14.93 -6.37 -1.43
N SER A 205 -14.63 -6.91 -0.23
CA SER A 205 -15.63 -7.42 0.73
C SER A 205 -16.44 -6.34 1.44
N PHE A 206 -16.04 -5.07 1.38
CA PHE A 206 -16.75 -3.95 2.02
C PHE A 206 -17.75 -3.21 1.10
N THR A 207 -17.86 -3.63 -0.15
CA THR A 207 -18.79 -3.05 -1.13
C THR A 207 -20.27 -3.30 -0.82
N PRO A 208 -20.69 -4.45 -0.19
CA PRO A 208 -22.09 -4.66 0.17
C PRO A 208 -22.58 -3.73 1.29
N ALA A 209 -23.82 -3.28 1.17
CA ALA A 209 -24.41 -2.27 2.06
C ALA A 209 -24.69 -2.76 3.49
N ASN A 210 -24.96 -4.06 3.71
CA ASN A 210 -25.28 -4.60 5.02
C ASN A 210 -24.22 -5.57 5.57
N GLN A 211 -24.20 -5.77 6.90
CA GLN A 211 -23.19 -6.57 7.60
C GLN A 211 -23.29 -8.07 7.31
N GLU A 212 -24.51 -8.61 7.12
CA GLU A 212 -24.73 -10.02 6.82
C GLU A 212 -24.16 -10.38 5.46
N MET A 213 -24.42 -9.54 4.46
CA MET A 213 -23.87 -9.71 3.11
C MET A 213 -22.33 -9.59 3.11
N ARG A 214 -21.76 -8.66 3.89
CA ARG A 214 -20.30 -8.54 4.06
C ARG A 214 -19.69 -9.82 4.65
N SER A 215 -20.34 -10.39 5.67
CA SER A 215 -19.90 -11.65 6.30
C SER A 215 -19.99 -12.83 5.34
N LEU A 216 -21.05 -12.90 4.53
CA LEU A 216 -21.22 -13.91 3.50
C LEU A 216 -20.15 -13.78 2.41
N VAL A 217 -19.93 -12.58 1.89
CA VAL A 217 -18.89 -12.31 0.88
C VAL A 217 -17.49 -12.64 1.42
N ALA A 218 -17.21 -12.32 2.69
CA ALA A 218 -15.93 -12.65 3.33
C ALA A 218 -15.71 -14.18 3.40
N LYS A 219 -16.74 -14.94 3.77
CA LYS A 219 -16.70 -16.42 3.79
C LYS A 219 -16.52 -17.03 2.40
N MET A 220 -17.13 -16.44 1.37
CA MET A 220 -17.00 -16.92 -0.01
C MET A 220 -15.63 -16.61 -0.64
N LYS A 221 -14.92 -15.62 -0.12
CA LYS A 221 -13.62 -15.21 -0.67
C LYS A 221 -12.48 -16.16 -0.38
N LEU A 222 -12.48 -16.77 0.78
CA LEU A 222 -11.40 -17.61 1.26
C LEU A 222 -11.93 -19.04 1.42
N ILE A 223 -11.58 -19.91 0.48
CA ILE A 223 -12.05 -21.31 0.46
C ILE A 223 -10.97 -22.21 1.01
N PRO A 224 -11.21 -22.88 2.16
CA PRO A 224 -10.27 -23.85 2.71
C PRO A 224 -10.18 -25.11 1.85
N ASN A 225 -8.97 -25.64 1.69
CA ASN A 225 -8.70 -26.88 0.99
C ASN A 225 -8.57 -28.03 1.98
N ARG A 226 -9.63 -28.82 2.14
CA ARG A 226 -9.69 -29.92 3.11
C ARG A 226 -8.53 -30.92 2.98
N ALA A 227 -8.15 -31.26 1.74
CA ALA A 227 -7.06 -32.20 1.49
C ALA A 227 -5.70 -31.71 2.01
N MET A 228 -5.52 -30.38 2.09
CA MET A 228 -4.29 -29.77 2.60
C MET A 228 -4.31 -29.50 4.11
N LEU A 229 -5.50 -29.49 4.73
CA LEU A 229 -5.70 -29.14 6.14
C LEU A 229 -5.83 -30.33 7.06
N GLN A 230 -6.54 -31.38 6.61
CA GLN A 230 -7.03 -32.46 7.48
C GLN A 230 -5.91 -33.15 8.25
N GLY A 231 -6.05 -33.16 9.58
CA GLY A 231 -5.16 -33.84 10.51
C GLY A 231 -3.80 -33.16 10.72
N LYS A 232 -3.58 -31.97 10.18
CA LYS A 232 -2.28 -31.27 10.25
C LYS A 232 -2.26 -30.16 11.28
N ARG A 233 -1.07 -29.93 11.84
CA ARG A 233 -0.73 -28.73 12.61
C ARG A 233 -0.24 -27.67 11.62
N LEU A 234 -0.93 -26.56 11.56
CA LEU A 234 -0.77 -25.54 10.53
C LEU A 234 -0.27 -24.23 11.14
N LEU A 235 0.70 -23.59 10.50
CA LEU A 235 1.07 -22.21 10.78
C LEU A 235 0.61 -21.34 9.64
N PHE A 236 -0.13 -20.27 9.94
CA PHE A 236 -0.55 -19.29 8.95
C PHE A 236 0.21 -17.99 9.08
N CYS A 237 0.66 -17.47 7.96
CA CYS A 237 1.21 -16.12 7.85
C CYS A 237 0.16 -15.19 7.26
N ASP A 238 0.03 -14.01 7.88
CA ASP A 238 -0.77 -12.89 7.37
C ASP A 238 0.05 -11.59 7.52
N ASP A 239 -0.34 -10.54 6.83
CA ASP A 239 0.35 -9.24 6.87
C ASP A 239 0.05 -8.45 8.14
N SER A 240 -1.13 -8.61 8.73
CA SER A 240 -1.56 -7.80 9.88
C SER A 240 -2.73 -8.39 10.65
N ILE A 241 -2.76 -8.12 11.96
CA ILE A 241 -3.91 -8.37 12.84
C ILE A 241 -4.49 -7.02 13.25
N VAL A 242 -5.63 -6.63 12.65
CA VAL A 242 -6.26 -5.32 12.92
C VAL A 242 -7.23 -5.39 14.10
N ARG A 243 -8.25 -6.24 14.04
CA ARG A 243 -9.28 -6.39 15.09
C ARG A 243 -9.42 -7.81 15.63
N GLY A 244 -8.69 -8.76 15.07
CA GLY A 244 -8.73 -10.17 15.44
C GLY A 244 -10.05 -10.91 15.11
N THR A 245 -11.11 -10.23 14.71
CA THR A 245 -12.42 -10.84 14.44
C THR A 245 -12.35 -11.78 13.22
N GLN A 246 -11.78 -11.29 12.11
CA GLN A 246 -11.61 -12.11 10.90
C GLN A 246 -10.67 -13.29 11.14
N LEU A 247 -9.61 -13.07 11.92
CA LEU A 247 -8.67 -14.13 12.27
C LEU A 247 -9.36 -15.26 13.05
N ARG A 248 -10.16 -14.90 14.08
CA ARG A 248 -10.93 -15.87 14.87
C ARG A 248 -11.89 -16.70 14.03
N ASP A 249 -12.63 -16.05 13.13
CA ASP A 249 -13.57 -16.72 12.24
C ASP A 249 -12.84 -17.65 11.26
N ASN A 250 -11.72 -17.21 10.70
CA ASN A 250 -10.89 -18.02 9.83
C ASN A 250 -10.32 -19.24 10.54
N VAL A 251 -9.77 -19.09 11.75
CA VAL A 251 -9.25 -20.20 12.56
C VAL A 251 -10.34 -21.22 12.86
N LYS A 252 -11.56 -20.77 13.24
CA LYS A 252 -12.68 -21.66 13.46
C LYS A 252 -13.03 -22.48 12.21
N ILE A 253 -13.08 -21.85 11.05
CA ILE A 253 -13.34 -22.52 9.77
C ILE A 253 -12.27 -23.59 9.50
N LEU A 254 -11.00 -23.32 9.79
CA LEU A 254 -9.92 -24.28 9.58
C LEU A 254 -10.10 -25.55 10.45
N TYR A 255 -10.50 -25.40 11.72
CA TYR A 255 -10.85 -26.54 12.58
C TYR A 255 -12.07 -27.29 12.06
N ASP A 256 -13.11 -26.60 11.58
CA ASP A 256 -14.32 -27.23 11.00
C ASP A 256 -13.96 -28.05 9.74
N TYR A 257 -12.90 -27.68 9.03
CA TYR A 257 -12.36 -28.43 7.88
C TYR A 257 -11.37 -29.54 8.27
N GLY A 258 -11.10 -29.72 9.56
CA GLY A 258 -10.34 -30.85 10.10
C GLY A 258 -8.86 -30.57 10.39
N ALA A 259 -8.45 -29.32 10.52
CA ALA A 259 -7.12 -28.98 11.05
C ALA A 259 -6.97 -29.54 12.47
N LYS A 260 -5.79 -30.10 12.78
CA LYS A 260 -5.48 -30.61 14.12
C LYS A 260 -5.14 -29.46 15.07
N GLU A 261 -4.39 -28.48 14.54
CA GLU A 261 -3.93 -27.29 15.27
C GLU A 261 -3.70 -26.15 14.29
N VAL A 262 -3.95 -24.90 14.72
CA VAL A 262 -3.72 -23.69 13.93
C VAL A 262 -3.08 -22.63 14.80
#